data_eb5fc30735690a12a750f294a0714594
#
_entry.id   eb5fc30735690a12a750f294a0714594
#
_cell.length_a   1.000
_cell.length_b   1.000
_cell.length_c   1.000
_cell.angle_alpha   90.00
_cell.angle_beta   90.00
_cell.angle_gamma   90.00
#
_symmetry.space_group_name_H-M   'P 1'
#
loop_
_entity.id
_entity.type
_entity.pdbx_description
1 polymer ?
#
loop_
_entity_poly.entity_id
_entity_poly.type
_entity_poly.pdbx_seq_one_letter_code
_entity_poly.pdbx_strand_id
1 'polypeptide(L)'
;MFTPENPPQDYTRLQATLEQLLAAVPAGLPRPENRAGEFAALQQQAVQRCTIRQAVLGAQVRIPVHKALGRVCAMPTVSCPPAIPVAVSGEEITPAAIALMQRYGIEELSVLR
;
A
#
# COMPACT_ATOMS: atom_id res chain seq x y z
N MET A 1 -10.15 -12.35 -13.23
CA MET A 1 -9.23 -11.62 -14.15
C MET A 1 -9.70 -11.92 -15.56
N PHE A 2 -9.83 -10.90 -16.42
CA PHE A 2 -10.15 -11.09 -17.84
C PHE A 2 -8.87 -11.19 -18.65
N THR A 3 -8.83 -12.09 -19.61
CA THR A 3 -7.71 -12.32 -20.52
C THR A 3 -8.21 -12.26 -21.97
N PRO A 4 -7.33 -12.07 -22.97
CA PRO A 4 -7.74 -12.09 -24.37
C PRO A 4 -8.43 -13.39 -24.81
N GLU A 5 -8.26 -14.45 -24.03
CA GLU A 5 -8.82 -15.79 -24.29
C GLU A 5 -10.27 -15.96 -23.77
N ASN A 6 -10.76 -14.98 -22.99
CA ASN A 6 -12.14 -15.04 -22.54
C ASN A 6 -13.12 -14.90 -23.73
N PRO A 7 -14.18 -15.73 -23.80
CA PRO A 7 -15.15 -15.64 -24.87
C PRO A 7 -15.93 -14.30 -24.76
N PRO A 8 -16.41 -13.73 -25.91
CA PRO A 8 -17.12 -12.44 -25.92
C PRO A 8 -18.31 -12.36 -24.97
N GLN A 9 -18.98 -13.48 -24.73
CA GLN A 9 -20.11 -13.57 -23.81
C GLN A 9 -19.76 -13.24 -22.37
N ASP A 10 -18.51 -13.47 -21.93
CA ASP A 10 -18.08 -13.13 -20.58
C ASP A 10 -18.00 -11.61 -20.39
N TYR A 11 -17.57 -10.89 -21.42
CA TYR A 11 -17.54 -9.43 -21.39
C TYR A 11 -18.95 -8.85 -21.36
N THR A 12 -19.87 -9.39 -22.20
CA THR A 12 -21.27 -8.98 -22.21
C THR A 12 -21.95 -9.23 -20.86
N ARG A 13 -21.67 -10.39 -20.25
CA ARG A 13 -22.19 -10.76 -18.92
C ARG A 13 -21.64 -9.81 -17.84
N LEU A 14 -20.36 -9.50 -17.87
CA LEU A 14 -19.75 -8.55 -16.94
C LEU A 14 -20.39 -7.17 -17.08
N GLN A 15 -20.52 -6.66 -18.31
CA GLN A 15 -21.12 -5.36 -18.56
C GLN A 15 -22.55 -5.30 -18.02
N ALA A 16 -23.40 -6.27 -18.35
CA ALA A 16 -24.77 -6.32 -17.88
C ALA A 16 -24.85 -6.37 -16.34
N THR A 17 -23.97 -7.13 -15.70
CA THR A 17 -23.92 -7.20 -14.23
C THR A 17 -23.50 -5.87 -13.62
N LEU A 18 -22.50 -5.19 -14.18
CA LEU A 18 -22.06 -3.87 -13.71
C LEU A 18 -23.16 -2.82 -13.89
N GLU A 19 -23.87 -2.83 -14.99
CA GLU A 19 -25.01 -1.93 -15.23
C GLU A 19 -26.13 -2.14 -14.21
N GLN A 20 -26.46 -3.39 -13.89
CA GLN A 20 -27.42 -3.73 -12.83
C GLN A 20 -26.98 -3.25 -11.46
N LEU A 21 -25.70 -3.46 -11.10
CA LEU A 21 -25.13 -3.01 -9.83
C LEU A 21 -25.15 -1.48 -9.75
N LEU A 22 -24.76 -0.77 -10.81
CA LEU A 22 -24.79 0.69 -10.86
C LEU A 22 -26.20 1.26 -10.72
N ALA A 23 -27.20 0.61 -11.34
CA ALA A 23 -28.60 1.00 -11.20
C ALA A 23 -29.13 0.81 -9.77
N ALA A 24 -28.59 -0.16 -9.03
CA ALA A 24 -28.95 -0.42 -7.63
C ALA A 24 -28.23 0.49 -6.63
N VAL A 25 -27.18 1.21 -7.04
CA VAL A 25 -26.42 2.12 -6.17
C VAL A 25 -27.25 3.38 -5.92
N PRO A 26 -27.50 3.77 -4.65
CA PRO A 26 -28.20 5.01 -4.33
C PRO A 26 -27.49 6.23 -4.93
N ALA A 27 -28.25 7.14 -5.52
CA ALA A 27 -27.71 8.42 -5.94
C ALA A 27 -27.20 9.21 -4.72
N GLY A 28 -26.01 9.80 -4.85
CA GLY A 28 -25.46 10.69 -3.81
C GLY A 28 -24.51 10.00 -2.81
N LEU A 29 -24.04 8.80 -3.10
CA LEU A 29 -22.92 8.26 -2.32
C LEU A 29 -21.73 9.22 -2.35
N PRO A 30 -21.10 9.47 -1.19
CA PRO A 30 -19.92 10.32 -1.14
C PRO A 30 -18.82 9.72 -2.01
N ARG A 31 -18.22 10.57 -2.87
CA ARG A 31 -17.06 10.14 -3.63
C ARG A 31 -15.91 9.86 -2.65
N PRO A 32 -15.16 8.77 -2.85
CA PRO A 32 -13.96 8.55 -2.06
C PRO A 32 -13.02 9.76 -2.20
N GLU A 33 -12.45 10.18 -1.10
CA GLU A 33 -11.47 11.26 -1.09
C GLU A 33 -10.28 10.93 -2.02
N ASN A 34 -9.85 11.91 -2.81
CA ASN A 34 -8.62 11.76 -3.57
C ASN A 34 -7.41 11.83 -2.62
N ARG A 35 -6.76 10.70 -2.43
CA ARG A 35 -5.62 10.55 -1.50
C ARG A 35 -4.27 10.51 -2.21
N ALA A 36 -4.20 10.90 -3.46
CA ALA A 36 -2.93 10.93 -4.20
C ALA A 36 -1.85 11.78 -3.49
N GLY A 37 -2.27 12.83 -2.77
CA GLY A 37 -1.37 13.67 -1.98
C GLY A 37 -0.65 12.93 -0.83
N GLU A 38 -1.27 11.93 -0.23
CA GLU A 38 -0.65 11.14 0.86
C GLU A 38 0.54 10.33 0.34
N PHE A 39 0.39 9.71 -0.83
CA PHE A 39 1.48 8.97 -1.49
C PHE A 39 2.56 9.92 -2.02
N ALA A 40 2.20 11.11 -2.51
CA ALA A 40 3.18 12.12 -2.91
C ALA A 40 4.02 12.57 -1.71
N ALA A 41 3.41 12.81 -0.56
CA ALA A 41 4.12 13.14 0.68
C ALA A 41 5.06 12.01 1.12
N LEU A 42 4.63 10.76 1.00
CA LEU A 42 5.47 9.58 1.28
C LEU A 42 6.72 9.59 0.40
N GLN A 43 6.57 9.76 -0.90
CA GLN A 43 7.69 9.78 -1.85
C GLN A 43 8.66 10.94 -1.60
N GLN A 44 8.13 12.14 -1.28
CA GLN A 44 8.96 13.31 -0.99
C GLN A 44 9.77 13.18 0.30
N GLN A 45 9.28 12.42 1.27
CA GLN A 45 9.94 12.20 2.55
C GLN A 45 10.84 10.96 2.57
N ALA A 46 10.81 10.14 1.52
CA ALA A 46 11.58 8.91 1.46
C ALA A 46 13.09 9.22 1.50
N VAL A 47 13.79 8.65 2.48
CA VAL A 47 15.24 8.79 2.64
C VAL A 47 15.87 7.41 2.74
N GLN A 48 16.70 7.08 1.76
CA GLN A 48 17.46 5.83 1.76
C GLN A 48 18.66 5.96 2.71
N ARG A 49 18.74 5.12 3.74
CA ARG A 49 19.82 5.10 4.73
C ARG A 49 20.88 4.03 4.45
N CYS A 50 20.50 2.94 3.84
CA CYS A 50 21.41 1.88 3.42
C CYS A 50 20.85 1.16 2.19
N THR A 51 21.67 0.32 1.57
CA THR A 51 21.24 -0.46 0.42
C THR A 51 20.17 -1.50 0.82
N ILE A 52 19.32 -1.87 -0.12
CA ILE A 52 18.32 -2.93 0.09
C ILE A 52 19.00 -4.20 0.60
N ARG A 53 20.13 -4.57 0.01
CA ARG A 53 20.91 -5.76 0.42
C ARG A 53 21.36 -5.68 1.89
N GLN A 54 21.87 -4.54 2.32
CA GLN A 54 22.30 -4.34 3.71
C GLN A 54 21.11 -4.44 4.66
N ALA A 55 19.98 -3.87 4.30
CA ALA A 55 18.76 -3.93 5.11
C ALA A 55 18.22 -5.36 5.24
N VAL A 56 18.11 -6.08 4.11
CA VAL A 56 17.52 -7.43 4.07
C VAL A 56 18.42 -8.46 4.77
N LEU A 57 19.75 -8.35 4.63
CA LEU A 57 20.71 -9.30 5.21
C LEU A 57 21.19 -8.88 6.60
N GLY A 58 20.85 -7.68 7.06
CA GLY A 58 21.22 -7.17 8.39
C GLY A 58 20.44 -7.83 9.52
N ALA A 59 20.90 -7.61 10.74
CA ALA A 59 20.15 -8.04 11.92
C ALA A 59 18.85 -7.26 12.03
N GLN A 60 17.74 -7.95 12.10
CA GLN A 60 16.40 -7.37 12.09
C GLN A 60 15.69 -7.57 13.43
N VAL A 61 14.74 -6.70 13.70
CA VAL A 61 13.80 -6.84 14.81
C VAL A 61 12.42 -6.39 14.36
N ARG A 62 11.39 -7.12 14.76
CA ARG A 62 10.00 -6.76 14.52
C ARG A 62 9.52 -5.85 15.65
N ILE A 63 8.95 -4.71 15.28
CA ILE A 63 8.47 -3.71 16.24
C ILE A 63 7.10 -3.18 15.82
N PRO A 64 6.30 -2.70 16.78
CA PRO A 64 5.05 -2.00 16.48
C PRO A 64 5.29 -0.74 15.67
N VAL A 65 4.40 -0.44 14.70
CA VAL A 65 4.50 0.71 13.79
C VAL A 65 4.71 2.04 14.54
N HIS A 66 4.00 2.24 15.66
CA HIS A 66 4.11 3.48 16.45
C HIS A 66 5.50 3.71 17.08
N LYS A 67 6.35 2.68 17.14
CA LYS A 67 7.75 2.75 17.63
C LYS A 67 8.79 2.80 16.50
N ALA A 68 8.33 2.85 15.25
CA ALA A 68 9.21 2.72 14.11
C ALA A 68 9.78 4.04 13.56
N LEU A 69 9.33 5.18 14.08
CA LEU A 69 9.78 6.49 13.59
C LEU A 69 11.32 6.60 13.60
N GLY A 70 11.90 7.01 12.48
CA GLY A 70 13.34 7.17 12.32
C GLY A 70 14.13 5.86 12.23
N ARG A 71 13.47 4.69 12.36
CA ARG A 71 14.13 3.39 12.18
C ARG A 71 14.24 3.07 10.68
N VAL A 72 15.19 2.21 10.34
CA VAL A 72 15.40 1.79 8.95
C VAL A 72 14.61 0.53 8.66
N CYS A 73 13.77 0.57 7.63
CA CYS A 73 12.97 -0.55 7.18
C CYS A 73 13.88 -1.71 6.75
N ALA A 74 13.67 -2.89 7.30
CA ALA A 74 14.47 -4.07 6.96
C ALA A 74 13.80 -4.92 5.89
N MET A 75 12.46 -4.98 5.90
CA MET A 75 11.69 -5.70 4.88
C MET A 75 10.60 -4.81 4.31
N PRO A 76 10.27 -4.93 3.01
CA PRO A 76 9.26 -4.11 2.38
C PRO A 76 7.93 -4.22 3.12
N THR A 77 7.33 -3.07 3.40
CA THR A 77 5.99 -3.00 3.99
C THR A 77 5.02 -2.66 2.88
N VAL A 78 4.13 -3.59 2.59
CA VAL A 78 3.22 -3.51 1.46
C VAL A 78 1.79 -3.56 1.95
N SER A 79 0.97 -2.61 1.50
CA SER A 79 -0.48 -2.71 1.66
C SER A 79 -1.09 -3.53 0.51
N CYS A 80 -2.02 -4.40 0.81
CA CYS A 80 -2.68 -5.20 -0.22
C CYS A 80 -4.21 -5.12 -0.06
N PRO A 81 -4.94 -4.96 -1.14
CA PRO A 81 -4.60 -4.34 -2.43
C PRO A 81 -4.48 -2.83 -2.35
N PRO A 82 -3.71 -2.16 -3.21
CA PRO A 82 -3.15 -2.63 -4.48
C PRO A 82 -1.67 -3.03 -4.44
N ALA A 83 -1.14 -3.51 -3.31
CA ALA A 83 0.25 -3.95 -3.17
C ALA A 83 1.28 -2.83 -3.45
N ILE A 84 0.95 -1.59 -3.06
CA ILE A 84 1.86 -0.46 -3.16
C ILE A 84 2.77 -0.46 -1.91
N PRO A 85 4.10 -0.47 -2.08
CA PRO A 85 5.01 -0.38 -0.95
C PRO A 85 4.81 0.94 -0.19
N VAL A 86 4.60 0.86 1.11
CA VAL A 86 4.56 2.03 2.00
C VAL A 86 5.98 2.40 2.44
N ALA A 87 6.83 1.41 2.62
CA ALA A 87 8.27 1.60 2.81
C ALA A 87 9.02 0.42 2.19
N VAL A 88 10.19 0.68 1.63
CA VAL A 88 11.07 -0.37 1.08
C VAL A 88 12.29 -0.56 1.96
N SER A 89 12.96 -1.70 1.80
CA SER A 89 14.14 -2.04 2.60
C SER A 89 15.24 -0.99 2.44
N GLY A 90 15.77 -0.51 3.55
CA GLY A 90 16.82 0.51 3.60
C GLY A 90 16.31 1.94 3.73
N GLU A 91 15.00 2.18 3.60
CA GLU A 91 14.41 3.50 3.84
C GLU A 91 14.16 3.77 5.32
N GLU A 92 14.28 5.02 5.70
CA GLU A 92 13.89 5.50 7.01
C GLU A 92 12.36 5.60 7.12
N ILE A 93 11.81 5.12 8.22
CA ILE A 93 10.38 5.22 8.50
C ILE A 93 10.01 6.64 8.91
N THR A 94 9.25 7.30 8.07
CA THR A 94 8.79 8.69 8.24
C THR A 94 7.41 8.76 8.90
N PRO A 95 7.00 9.95 9.39
CA PRO A 95 5.64 10.16 9.90
C PRO A 95 4.55 9.83 8.87
N ALA A 96 4.78 10.17 7.59
CA ALA A 96 3.86 9.84 6.50
C ALA A 96 3.72 8.33 6.31
N ALA A 97 4.84 7.59 6.39
CA ALA A 97 4.83 6.13 6.32
C ALA A 97 4.03 5.52 7.48
N ILE A 98 4.23 5.99 8.71
CA ILE A 98 3.48 5.52 9.89
C ILE A 98 1.98 5.75 9.72
N ALA A 99 1.58 6.94 9.28
CA ALA A 99 0.17 7.29 9.08
C ALA A 99 -0.50 6.36 8.05
N LEU A 100 0.18 6.07 6.93
CA LEU A 100 -0.31 5.14 5.93
C LEU A 100 -0.36 3.70 6.44
N MET A 101 0.68 3.23 7.13
CA MET A 101 0.72 1.89 7.72
C MET A 101 -0.46 1.66 8.66
N GLN A 102 -0.71 2.60 9.58
CA GLN A 102 -1.82 2.52 10.53
C GLN A 102 -3.17 2.51 9.82
N ARG A 103 -3.34 3.34 8.79
CA ARG A 103 -4.57 3.38 7.99
C ARG A 103 -4.85 2.05 7.29
N TYR A 104 -3.83 1.39 6.80
CA TYR A 104 -3.95 0.09 6.12
C TYR A 104 -3.90 -1.10 7.09
N GLY A 105 -4.00 -0.86 8.39
CA GLY A 105 -4.04 -1.92 9.40
C GLY A 105 -2.73 -2.67 9.57
N ILE A 106 -1.60 -2.05 9.17
CA ILE A 106 -0.28 -2.62 9.42
C ILE A 106 0.12 -2.27 10.85
N GLU A 107 0.19 -3.26 11.70
CA GLU A 107 0.45 -3.07 13.13
C GLU A 107 1.93 -3.16 13.48
N GLU A 108 2.67 -3.97 12.74
CA GLU A 108 4.09 -4.24 12.99
C GLU A 108 4.90 -4.26 11.70
N LEU A 109 6.17 -3.93 11.80
CA LEU A 109 7.13 -4.04 10.70
C LEU A 109 8.50 -4.50 11.20
N SER A 110 9.32 -4.98 10.27
CA SER A 110 10.72 -5.34 10.52
C SER A 110 11.63 -4.16 10.25
N VAL A 111 12.49 -3.82 11.21
CA VAL A 111 13.49 -2.76 11.09
C VAL A 111 14.88 -3.29 11.43
N LEU A 112 15.92 -2.61 10.99
CA LEU A 112 17.30 -2.91 11.41
C LEU A 112 17.46 -2.65 12.91
N ARG A 113 18.27 -3.49 13.54
CA ARG A 113 18.65 -3.35 14.96
C ARG A 113 19.49 -2.11 15.21
#